data_c09a1c333bafc1facd9e286890514639
#
_entry.id   c09a1c333bafc1facd9e286890514639
#
_cell.length_a   1.000
_cell.length_b   1.000
_cell.length_c   1.000
_cell.angle_alpha   90.00
_cell.angle_beta   90.00
_cell.angle_gamma   90.00
#
_symmetry.space_group_name_H-M   'P 1'
#
loop_
_entity.id
_entity.type
_entity.pdbx_description
1 polymer ?
#
loop_
_entity_poly.entity_id
_entity_poly.type
_entity_poly.pdbx_seq_one_letter_code
_entity_poly.pdbx_strand_id
1 'polypeptide(L)'
;MALKKIHTFVITMPNEINRQKKAKYQLKDISDNFEFFFAPGKPEKIPSNYNKWKRRFYFGRDLTLGEFGCFQSHKSVLKKIVNNELEVALVLEDDFIFLDGFKESINALLKCNYKWELVRLLSKPKLKNRMKKSVANLNEKFNLIRLSTAPGGAYAYLVSLKGAKKLLSAMNEIWCPVDLVMGQPWRTDIEILTILPAVATWDQSFESAIGDKRFKKRQLKGWQKLILPFSRFYFKIFEGSYRKYYYFKSFFKS
;
A
#
# COMPACT_ATOMS: atom_id res chain seq x y z
N MET A 1 -7.36 -23.68 -1.00
CA MET A 1 -6.05 -24.37 -0.99
C MET A 1 -4.89 -23.46 -1.43
N ALA A 2 -4.99 -22.65 -2.49
CA ALA A 2 -3.86 -21.83 -2.95
C ALA A 2 -3.39 -20.77 -1.93
N LEU A 3 -4.31 -20.07 -1.27
CA LEU A 3 -3.98 -19.06 -0.26
C LEU A 3 -3.16 -19.62 0.91
N LYS A 4 -3.44 -20.82 1.37
CA LYS A 4 -2.68 -21.45 2.48
C LYS A 4 -1.18 -21.63 2.17
N LYS A 5 -0.82 -21.70 0.90
CA LYS A 5 0.57 -21.86 0.44
C LYS A 5 1.32 -20.54 0.25
N ILE A 6 0.60 -19.41 0.25
CA ILE A 6 1.23 -18.11 0.08
C ILE A 6 1.93 -17.70 1.37
N HIS A 7 3.15 -17.22 1.25
CA HIS A 7 3.86 -16.64 2.38
C HIS A 7 3.18 -15.34 2.81
N THR A 8 2.82 -15.25 4.09
CA THR A 8 2.11 -14.11 4.67
C THR A 8 3.01 -13.39 5.66
N PHE A 9 3.29 -12.11 5.43
CA PHE A 9 4.01 -11.25 6.36
C PHE A 9 3.02 -10.38 7.14
N VAL A 10 3.14 -10.37 8.47
CA VAL A 10 2.39 -9.46 9.34
C VAL A 10 3.37 -8.47 9.94
N ILE A 11 3.33 -7.23 9.48
CA ILE A 11 4.16 -6.14 10.01
C ILE A 11 3.58 -5.70 11.35
N THR A 12 4.37 -5.80 12.41
CA THR A 12 3.96 -5.44 13.77
C THR A 12 5.14 -4.88 14.56
N MET A 13 4.86 -4.23 15.69
CA MET A 13 5.88 -3.85 16.66
C MET A 13 6.08 -4.98 17.69
N PRO A 14 7.30 -5.19 18.23
CA PRO A 14 7.56 -6.27 19.20
C PRO A 14 6.66 -6.22 20.44
N ASN A 15 6.30 -5.04 20.89
CA ASN A 15 5.48 -4.78 22.09
C ASN A 15 3.96 -4.80 21.86
N GLU A 16 3.50 -4.96 20.61
CA GLU A 16 2.06 -4.96 20.26
C GLU A 16 1.43 -6.37 20.41
N ILE A 17 1.57 -6.96 21.59
CA ILE A 17 1.17 -8.35 21.88
C ILE A 17 -0.32 -8.61 21.57
N ASN A 18 -1.20 -7.66 21.90
CA ASN A 18 -2.64 -7.81 21.67
C ASN A 18 -2.97 -7.85 20.16
N ARG A 19 -2.32 -7.01 19.36
CA ARG A 19 -2.46 -7.00 17.89
C ARG A 19 -1.92 -8.30 17.29
N GLN A 20 -0.78 -8.78 17.78
CA GLN A 20 -0.20 -10.07 17.36
C GLN A 20 -1.14 -11.25 17.65
N LYS A 21 -1.76 -11.29 18.85
CA LYS A 21 -2.75 -12.32 19.22
C LYS A 21 -3.95 -12.27 18.28
N LYS A 22 -4.49 -11.06 18.01
CA LYS A 22 -5.62 -10.88 17.10
C LYS A 22 -5.27 -11.30 15.67
N ALA A 23 -4.10 -10.93 15.17
CA ALA A 23 -3.61 -11.34 13.86
C ALA A 23 -3.47 -12.86 13.75
N LYS A 24 -2.88 -13.52 14.75
CA LYS A 24 -2.82 -15.00 14.81
C LYS A 24 -4.20 -15.64 14.72
N TYR A 25 -5.15 -15.12 15.49
CA TYR A 25 -6.52 -15.63 15.48
C TYR A 25 -7.17 -15.53 14.10
N GLN A 26 -7.05 -14.38 13.43
CA GLN A 26 -7.61 -14.19 12.09
C GLN A 26 -6.92 -15.05 11.02
N LEU A 27 -5.62 -15.33 11.18
CA LEU A 27 -4.85 -16.11 10.21
C LEU A 27 -4.98 -17.61 10.36
N LYS A 28 -5.50 -18.11 11.48
CA LYS A 28 -5.57 -19.54 11.82
C LYS A 28 -6.15 -20.41 10.69
N ASP A 29 -7.22 -19.93 10.03
CA ASP A 29 -7.90 -20.67 8.95
C ASP A 29 -7.56 -20.14 7.56
N ILE A 30 -6.68 -19.16 7.46
CA ILE A 30 -6.35 -18.42 6.24
C ILE A 30 -4.99 -18.80 5.69
N SER A 31 -3.97 -18.82 6.54
CA SER A 31 -2.59 -19.08 6.13
C SER A 31 -1.88 -20.00 7.12
N ASP A 32 -1.33 -21.10 6.61
CA ASP A 32 -0.48 -22.01 7.39
C ASP A 32 0.99 -21.54 7.38
N ASN A 33 1.33 -20.59 6.48
CA ASN A 33 2.69 -20.06 6.28
C ASN A 33 2.71 -18.55 6.50
N PHE A 34 2.68 -18.11 7.77
CA PHE A 34 2.81 -16.70 8.11
C PHE A 34 3.93 -16.46 9.11
N GLU A 35 4.54 -15.29 9.02
CA GLU A 35 5.53 -14.81 9.98
C GLU A 35 5.25 -13.37 10.41
N PHE A 36 5.57 -13.05 11.66
CA PHE A 36 5.63 -11.66 12.12
C PHE A 36 6.92 -11.03 11.64
N PHE A 37 6.77 -9.94 10.91
CA PHE A 37 7.88 -9.04 10.60
C PHE A 37 7.90 -7.92 11.63
N PHE A 38 8.86 -8.00 12.54
CA PHE A 38 9.02 -6.96 13.57
C PHE A 38 9.60 -5.70 12.95
N ALA A 39 8.77 -4.65 12.93
CA ALA A 39 9.14 -3.36 12.40
C ALA A 39 10.33 -2.77 13.18
N PRO A 40 11.31 -2.16 12.50
CA PRO A 40 12.47 -1.55 13.17
C PRO A 40 12.09 -0.32 14.04
N GLY A 41 10.81 0.05 14.03
CA GLY A 41 10.32 1.19 14.79
C GLY A 41 10.62 2.53 14.12
N LYS A 42 10.59 3.59 14.93
CA LYS A 42 10.93 4.93 14.47
C LYS A 42 12.46 5.04 14.34
N PRO A 43 12.98 5.46 13.18
CA PRO A 43 14.43 5.58 13.01
C PRO A 43 14.96 6.71 13.90
N GLU A 44 16.14 6.51 14.47
CA GLU A 44 16.83 7.54 15.29
C GLU A 44 17.24 8.74 14.43
N LYS A 45 17.65 8.49 13.19
CA LYS A 45 18.07 9.52 12.22
C LYS A 45 17.22 9.45 10.95
N ILE A 46 17.01 10.61 10.34
CA ILE A 46 16.34 10.70 9.04
C ILE A 46 17.17 9.91 8.01
N PRO A 47 16.56 9.02 7.22
CA PRO A 47 17.27 8.25 6.19
C PRO A 47 18.00 9.14 5.20
N SER A 48 19.23 8.77 4.83
CA SER A 48 20.07 9.54 3.89
C SER A 48 19.47 9.72 2.50
N ASN A 49 18.65 8.76 2.06
CA ASN A 49 17.91 8.81 0.79
C ASN A 49 16.58 9.58 0.87
N TYR A 50 16.33 10.33 1.94
CA TYR A 50 15.15 11.18 2.06
C TYR A 50 15.31 12.49 1.30
N ASN A 51 14.49 12.67 0.27
CA ASN A 51 14.43 13.94 -0.46
C ASN A 51 13.45 14.92 0.21
N LYS A 52 14.00 15.65 1.19
CA LYS A 52 13.29 16.67 1.98
C LYS A 52 12.75 17.80 1.11
N TRP A 53 13.52 18.26 0.12
CA TRP A 53 13.12 19.34 -0.78
C TRP A 53 11.89 18.97 -1.59
N LYS A 54 11.91 17.82 -2.25
CA LYS A 54 10.79 17.29 -3.02
C LYS A 54 9.54 17.08 -2.15
N ARG A 55 9.72 16.55 -0.94
CA ARG A 55 8.63 16.39 0.02
C ARG A 55 8.00 17.71 0.41
N ARG A 56 8.79 18.71 0.79
CA ARG A 56 8.31 20.03 1.18
C ARG A 56 7.67 20.78 0.03
N PHE A 57 8.27 20.69 -1.17
CA PHE A 57 7.78 21.34 -2.38
C PHE A 57 6.37 20.87 -2.76
N TYR A 58 6.08 19.56 -2.66
CA TYR A 58 4.77 19.05 -3.05
C TYR A 58 3.75 18.98 -1.91
N PHE A 59 4.20 18.79 -0.66
CA PHE A 59 3.29 18.53 0.47
C PHE A 59 3.36 19.56 1.59
N GLY A 60 4.38 20.42 1.60
CA GLY A 60 4.55 21.49 2.58
C GLY A 60 4.93 21.05 3.98
N ARG A 61 5.30 19.79 4.20
CA ARG A 61 5.74 19.23 5.47
C ARG A 61 6.70 18.07 5.26
N ASP A 62 7.54 17.79 6.25
CA ASP A 62 8.36 16.59 6.26
C ASP A 62 7.52 15.34 6.59
N LEU A 63 8.08 14.16 6.35
CA LEU A 63 7.58 12.92 6.88
C LEU A 63 7.81 12.86 8.39
N THR A 64 6.90 12.24 9.12
CA THR A 64 7.09 11.92 10.54
C THR A 64 8.01 10.70 10.69
N LEU A 65 8.61 10.53 11.88
CA LEU A 65 9.43 9.33 12.15
C LEU A 65 8.61 8.05 12.02
N GLY A 66 7.31 8.07 12.39
CA GLY A 66 6.41 6.93 12.18
C GLY A 66 6.16 6.62 10.70
N GLU A 67 6.01 7.66 9.84
CA GLU A 67 5.89 7.46 8.38
C GLU A 67 7.18 6.85 7.80
N PHE A 68 8.38 7.22 8.32
CA PHE A 68 9.65 6.59 7.94
C PHE A 68 9.72 5.13 8.40
N GLY A 69 9.33 4.85 9.66
CA GLY A 69 9.32 3.48 10.20
C GLY A 69 8.40 2.55 9.38
N CYS A 70 7.18 3.00 9.09
CA CYS A 70 6.25 2.28 8.23
C CYS A 70 6.85 2.04 6.82
N PHE A 71 7.44 3.08 6.20
CA PHE A 71 8.10 2.96 4.90
C PHE A 71 9.21 1.91 4.92
N GLN A 72 10.09 1.95 5.92
CA GLN A 72 11.21 1.00 6.05
C GLN A 72 10.72 -0.42 6.30
N SER A 73 9.66 -0.60 7.09
CA SER A 73 9.08 -1.93 7.35
C SER A 73 8.58 -2.58 6.06
N HIS A 74 7.77 -1.88 5.28
CA HIS A 74 7.31 -2.39 3.99
C HIS A 74 8.47 -2.63 3.01
N LYS A 75 9.44 -1.71 2.94
CA LYS A 75 10.64 -1.89 2.10
C LYS A 75 11.42 -3.15 2.49
N SER A 76 11.56 -3.42 3.78
CA SER A 76 12.27 -4.61 4.27
C SER A 76 11.52 -5.91 3.99
N VAL A 77 10.18 -5.92 4.12
CA VAL A 77 9.36 -7.06 3.72
C VAL A 77 9.49 -7.31 2.21
N LEU A 78 9.42 -6.27 1.38
CA LEU A 78 9.61 -6.42 -0.07
C LEU A 78 11.00 -6.97 -0.42
N LYS A 79 12.05 -6.57 0.32
CA LYS A 79 13.39 -7.16 0.17
C LYS A 79 13.41 -8.65 0.52
N LYS A 80 12.72 -9.08 1.61
CA LYS A 80 12.59 -10.52 1.94
C LYS A 80 11.89 -11.28 0.82
N ILE A 81 10.79 -10.73 0.27
CA ILE A 81 10.08 -11.33 -0.86
C ILE A 81 11.01 -11.54 -2.04
N VAL A 82 11.81 -10.53 -2.40
CA VAL A 82 12.74 -10.62 -3.54
C VAL A 82 13.90 -11.56 -3.27
N ASN A 83 14.52 -11.50 -2.07
CA ASN A 83 15.65 -12.34 -1.71
C ASN A 83 15.29 -13.83 -1.61
N ASN A 84 14.05 -14.13 -1.18
CA ASN A 84 13.53 -15.50 -1.07
C ASN A 84 12.79 -15.96 -2.34
N GLU A 85 12.82 -15.15 -3.41
CA GLU A 85 12.18 -15.42 -4.71
C GLU A 85 10.71 -15.84 -4.60
N LEU A 86 9.97 -15.27 -3.63
CA LEU A 86 8.56 -15.61 -3.41
C LEU A 86 7.72 -15.14 -4.60
N GLU A 87 7.10 -16.06 -5.33
CA GLU A 87 6.27 -15.75 -6.49
C GLU A 87 5.14 -14.77 -6.16
N VAL A 88 4.48 -15.00 -5.02
CA VAL A 88 3.41 -14.16 -4.46
C VAL A 88 3.51 -14.14 -2.95
N ALA A 89 3.30 -12.96 -2.35
CA ALA A 89 3.19 -12.81 -0.92
C ALA A 89 1.95 -11.96 -0.55
N LEU A 90 1.36 -12.27 0.61
CA LEU A 90 0.37 -11.44 1.29
C LEU A 90 1.09 -10.62 2.37
N VAL A 91 0.91 -9.30 2.35
CA VAL A 91 1.49 -8.39 3.33
C VAL A 91 0.37 -7.66 4.07
N LEU A 92 0.43 -7.72 5.39
CA LEU A 92 -0.58 -7.18 6.31
C LEU A 92 0.11 -6.27 7.35
N GLU A 93 -0.52 -5.15 7.73
CA GLU A 93 -0.22 -4.43 8.97
C GLU A 93 -1.01 -5.09 10.11
N ASP A 94 -0.59 -5.01 11.34
CA ASP A 94 -1.18 -5.76 12.48
C ASP A 94 -2.58 -5.29 12.91
N ASP A 95 -3.11 -4.24 12.26
CA ASP A 95 -4.47 -3.72 12.46
C ASP A 95 -5.46 -4.17 11.37
N PHE A 96 -5.08 -5.13 10.53
CA PHE A 96 -5.99 -5.65 9.50
C PHE A 96 -7.20 -6.36 10.11
N ILE A 97 -8.31 -6.32 9.36
CA ILE A 97 -9.51 -7.13 9.60
C ILE A 97 -9.92 -7.75 8.27
N PHE A 98 -10.05 -9.08 8.22
CA PHE A 98 -10.65 -9.74 7.08
C PHE A 98 -12.17 -9.58 7.11
N LEU A 99 -12.74 -9.34 5.94
CA LEU A 99 -14.18 -9.29 5.72
C LEU A 99 -14.65 -10.58 5.05
N ASP A 100 -15.97 -10.75 4.98
CA ASP A 100 -16.60 -11.92 4.38
C ASP A 100 -16.12 -12.15 2.95
N GLY A 101 -15.83 -13.41 2.63
CA GLY A 101 -15.35 -13.82 1.31
C GLY A 101 -13.87 -13.54 1.05
N PHE A 102 -13.08 -13.11 2.06
CA PHE A 102 -11.63 -12.88 1.89
C PHE A 102 -10.95 -14.11 1.28
N LYS A 103 -11.06 -15.27 1.91
CA LYS A 103 -10.41 -16.53 1.47
C LYS A 103 -10.84 -16.93 0.06
N GLU A 104 -12.14 -16.82 -0.22
CA GLU A 104 -12.72 -17.12 -1.52
C GLU A 104 -12.17 -16.22 -2.62
N SER A 105 -12.20 -14.90 -2.40
CA SER A 105 -11.76 -13.90 -3.37
C SER A 105 -10.27 -13.98 -3.68
N ILE A 106 -9.42 -14.23 -2.65
CA ILE A 106 -7.98 -14.39 -2.86
C ILE A 106 -7.66 -15.68 -3.62
N ASN A 107 -8.31 -16.80 -3.27
CA ASN A 107 -8.14 -18.03 -4.04
C ASN A 107 -8.57 -17.87 -5.50
N ALA A 108 -9.63 -17.11 -5.78
CA ALA A 108 -10.07 -16.80 -7.14
C ALA A 108 -9.08 -15.87 -7.86
N LEU A 109 -8.53 -14.84 -7.17
CA LEU A 109 -7.48 -13.98 -7.72
C LEU A 109 -6.24 -14.77 -8.15
N LEU A 110 -5.81 -15.74 -7.33
CA LEU A 110 -4.63 -16.55 -7.62
C LEU A 110 -4.80 -17.52 -8.79
N LYS A 111 -6.06 -17.82 -9.14
CA LYS A 111 -6.41 -18.67 -10.28
C LYS A 111 -6.75 -17.85 -11.54
N CYS A 112 -6.93 -16.54 -11.41
CA CYS A 112 -7.34 -15.74 -12.55
C CYS A 112 -6.20 -15.57 -13.57
N ASN A 113 -6.58 -15.53 -14.87
CA ASN A 113 -5.62 -15.37 -15.97
C ASN A 113 -5.08 -13.93 -16.10
N TYR A 114 -5.67 -12.97 -15.37
CA TYR A 114 -5.22 -11.59 -15.40
C TYR A 114 -3.86 -11.46 -14.69
N LYS A 115 -2.86 -10.94 -15.41
CA LYS A 115 -1.50 -10.73 -14.88
C LYS A 115 -1.48 -9.47 -14.03
N TRP A 116 -1.44 -9.62 -12.73
CA TRP A 116 -1.33 -8.53 -11.77
C TRP A 116 0.04 -8.53 -11.05
N GLU A 117 0.46 -7.37 -10.58
CA GLU A 117 1.74 -7.19 -9.87
C GLU A 117 1.53 -6.75 -8.42
N LEU A 118 0.47 -5.96 -8.17
CA LEU A 118 0.07 -5.48 -6.85
C LEU A 118 -1.45 -5.37 -6.78
N VAL A 119 -2.07 -6.01 -5.80
CA VAL A 119 -3.50 -5.87 -5.50
C VAL A 119 -3.67 -5.38 -4.08
N ARG A 120 -4.11 -4.13 -3.90
CA ARG A 120 -4.34 -3.55 -2.58
C ARG A 120 -5.78 -3.84 -2.14
N LEU A 121 -5.93 -4.41 -0.94
CA LEU A 121 -7.24 -4.79 -0.39
C LEU A 121 -7.84 -3.58 0.35
N LEU A 122 -8.46 -2.69 -0.40
CA LEU A 122 -8.89 -1.38 0.08
C LEU A 122 -10.39 -1.36 0.40
N SER A 123 -10.75 -0.91 1.60
CA SER A 123 -12.12 -0.73 2.04
C SER A 123 -12.34 0.71 2.55
N LYS A 124 -12.49 1.65 1.62
CA LYS A 124 -12.74 3.05 2.00
C LYS A 124 -13.96 3.61 1.26
N PRO A 125 -14.84 4.36 1.96
CA PRO A 125 -15.99 5.05 1.34
C PRO A 125 -15.59 5.93 0.14
N LYS A 126 -14.37 6.47 0.15
CA LYS A 126 -13.79 7.28 -0.95
C LYS A 126 -13.67 6.53 -2.28
N LEU A 127 -13.80 5.19 -2.31
CA LEU A 127 -13.83 4.41 -3.55
C LEU A 127 -15.13 4.60 -4.34
N LYS A 128 -16.23 5.00 -3.72
CA LYS A 128 -17.55 5.17 -4.38
C LYS A 128 -17.50 6.08 -5.60
N ASN A 129 -16.83 7.22 -5.51
CA ASN A 129 -16.85 8.29 -6.53
C ASN A 129 -15.60 8.31 -7.43
N ARG A 130 -14.89 7.17 -7.56
CA ARG A 130 -13.69 7.09 -8.39
C ARG A 130 -13.97 6.33 -9.68
N MET A 131 -13.27 6.73 -10.76
CA MET A 131 -13.28 5.95 -11.99
C MET A 131 -12.67 4.58 -11.70
N LYS A 132 -13.42 3.54 -12.04
CA LYS A 132 -13.08 2.14 -11.82
C LYS A 132 -13.57 1.30 -12.98
N LYS A 133 -12.81 0.27 -13.33
CA LYS A 133 -13.17 -0.71 -14.35
C LYS A 133 -12.91 -2.11 -13.84
N SER A 134 -13.85 -3.02 -14.02
CA SER A 134 -13.60 -4.44 -13.84
C SER A 134 -12.65 -4.90 -14.94
N VAL A 135 -11.56 -5.55 -14.54
CA VAL A 135 -10.54 -6.09 -15.44
C VAL A 135 -10.55 -7.63 -15.46
N ALA A 136 -11.13 -8.24 -14.43
CA ALA A 136 -11.41 -9.68 -14.41
C ALA A 136 -12.54 -9.97 -13.43
N ASN A 137 -13.42 -10.91 -13.79
CA ASN A 137 -14.32 -11.55 -12.86
C ASN A 137 -13.53 -12.62 -12.12
N LEU A 138 -13.51 -12.54 -10.80
CA LEU A 138 -12.85 -13.54 -9.96
C LEU A 138 -13.81 -14.72 -9.69
N ASN A 139 -15.08 -14.39 -9.44
CA ASN A 139 -16.21 -15.31 -9.34
C ASN A 139 -17.53 -14.50 -9.40
N GLU A 140 -18.67 -15.11 -9.10
CA GLU A 140 -20.00 -14.45 -9.14
C GLU A 140 -20.10 -13.21 -8.24
N LYS A 141 -19.33 -13.15 -7.13
CA LYS A 141 -19.40 -12.09 -6.11
C LYS A 141 -18.30 -11.05 -6.24
N PHE A 142 -17.09 -11.45 -6.65
CA PHE A 142 -15.88 -10.63 -6.57
C PHE A 142 -15.29 -10.34 -7.93
N ASN A 143 -14.84 -9.10 -8.09
CA ASN A 143 -14.21 -8.60 -9.29
C ASN A 143 -12.85 -7.99 -8.98
N LEU A 144 -11.88 -8.20 -9.85
CA LEU A 144 -10.63 -7.43 -9.86
C LEU A 144 -10.88 -6.10 -10.56
N ILE A 145 -10.67 -5.03 -9.82
CA ILE A 145 -11.01 -3.66 -10.25
C ILE A 145 -9.75 -2.83 -10.42
N ARG A 146 -9.62 -2.20 -11.59
CA ARG A 146 -8.65 -1.14 -11.83
C ARG A 146 -9.21 0.20 -11.37
N LEU A 147 -8.40 0.96 -10.65
CA LEU A 147 -8.73 2.29 -10.17
C LEU A 147 -7.90 3.36 -10.88
N SER A 148 -8.52 4.51 -11.19
CA SER A 148 -7.77 5.68 -11.68
C SER A 148 -6.91 6.33 -10.59
N THR A 149 -7.26 6.14 -9.32
CA THR A 149 -6.52 6.66 -8.17
C THR A 149 -6.61 5.71 -6.99
N ALA A 150 -5.51 5.50 -6.26
CA ALA A 150 -5.53 4.73 -5.02
C ALA A 150 -5.78 5.64 -3.81
N PRO A 151 -6.71 5.30 -2.91
CA PRO A 151 -6.76 5.91 -1.58
C PRO A 151 -5.52 5.52 -0.77
N GLY A 152 -5.19 6.31 0.26
CA GLY A 152 -4.10 5.96 1.19
C GLY A 152 -4.39 4.70 2.01
N GLY A 153 -3.35 4.12 2.59
CA GLY A 153 -3.35 2.91 3.43
C GLY A 153 -2.65 1.74 2.75
N ALA A 154 -1.81 1.04 3.52
CA ALA A 154 -1.05 -0.13 3.06
C ALA A 154 -1.31 -1.36 3.96
N TYR A 155 -2.41 -1.34 4.71
CA TYR A 155 -2.74 -2.31 5.75
C TYR A 155 -2.90 -3.76 5.25
N ALA A 156 -3.23 -3.97 3.96
CA ALA A 156 -3.33 -5.31 3.37
C ALA A 156 -3.13 -5.24 1.85
N TYR A 157 -2.25 -6.06 1.31
CA TYR A 157 -2.05 -6.20 -0.14
C TYR A 157 -1.39 -7.53 -0.52
N LEU A 158 -1.68 -8.00 -1.72
CA LEU A 158 -0.91 -9.05 -2.39
C LEU A 158 0.06 -8.42 -3.36
N VAL A 159 1.25 -8.99 -3.43
CA VAL A 159 2.31 -8.56 -4.34
C VAL A 159 2.99 -9.76 -4.97
N SER A 160 3.20 -9.72 -6.30
CA SER A 160 4.02 -10.70 -7.00
C SER A 160 5.50 -10.37 -6.87
N LEU A 161 6.39 -11.33 -7.11
CA LEU A 161 7.84 -11.10 -7.16
C LEU A 161 8.22 -9.94 -8.07
N LYS A 162 7.59 -9.87 -9.26
CA LYS A 162 7.79 -8.78 -10.22
C LYS A 162 7.32 -7.43 -9.66
N GLY A 163 6.17 -7.41 -8.99
CA GLY A 163 5.65 -6.22 -8.31
C GLY A 163 6.56 -5.75 -7.17
N ALA A 164 7.08 -6.68 -6.38
CA ALA A 164 8.02 -6.39 -5.29
C ALA A 164 9.32 -5.73 -5.81
N LYS A 165 9.90 -6.25 -6.91
CA LYS A 165 11.08 -5.67 -7.57
C LYS A 165 10.81 -4.24 -8.05
N LYS A 166 9.67 -3.99 -8.71
CA LYS A 166 9.26 -2.66 -9.17
C LYS A 166 9.04 -1.69 -8.01
N LEU A 167 8.37 -2.13 -6.93
CA LEU A 167 8.17 -1.31 -5.73
C LEU A 167 9.49 -0.95 -5.08
N LEU A 168 10.43 -1.89 -4.93
CA LEU A 168 11.76 -1.63 -4.37
C LEU A 168 12.52 -0.58 -5.19
N SER A 169 12.49 -0.68 -6.50
CA SER A 169 13.09 0.33 -7.39
C SER A 169 12.50 1.72 -7.14
N ALA A 170 11.17 1.82 -7.05
CA ALA A 170 10.48 3.07 -6.75
C ALA A 170 10.77 3.61 -5.33
N MET A 171 11.19 2.75 -4.40
CA MET A 171 11.52 3.09 -3.01
C MET A 171 12.99 3.48 -2.78
N ASN A 172 13.78 3.63 -3.83
CA ASN A 172 15.17 4.08 -3.68
C ASN A 172 15.27 5.52 -3.17
N GLU A 173 14.34 6.38 -3.56
CA GLU A 173 14.20 7.74 -3.04
C GLU A 173 12.95 7.85 -2.17
N ILE A 174 13.09 8.35 -0.93
CA ILE A 174 11.98 8.59 -0.01
C ILE A 174 11.56 10.07 -0.09
N TRP A 175 10.31 10.35 -0.49
CA TRP A 175 9.73 11.69 -0.41
C TRP A 175 8.21 11.66 -0.16
N CYS A 176 7.62 10.48 -0.09
CA CYS A 176 6.22 10.30 0.28
C CYS A 176 6.02 9.00 1.07
N PRO A 177 4.93 8.84 1.82
CA PRO A 177 4.60 7.60 2.51
C PRO A 177 4.47 6.42 1.54
N VAL A 178 4.65 5.21 2.05
CA VAL A 178 4.65 3.97 1.26
C VAL A 178 3.36 3.75 0.47
N ASP A 179 2.22 4.05 1.08
CA ASP A 179 0.90 3.92 0.46
C ASP A 179 0.70 4.85 -0.75
N LEU A 180 1.34 6.03 -0.73
CA LEU A 180 1.39 6.92 -1.89
C LEU A 180 2.32 6.39 -2.98
N VAL A 181 3.47 5.79 -2.63
CA VAL A 181 4.35 5.13 -3.64
C VAL A 181 3.57 4.06 -4.39
N MET A 182 2.86 3.19 -3.67
CA MET A 182 2.02 2.12 -4.25
C MET A 182 0.89 2.66 -5.16
N GLY A 183 0.52 3.91 -5.00
CA GLY A 183 -0.50 4.59 -5.80
C GLY A 183 0.05 5.47 -6.94
N GLN A 184 1.33 5.35 -7.28
CA GLN A 184 2.03 6.16 -8.27
C GLN A 184 2.50 5.31 -9.47
N PRO A 185 1.63 4.95 -10.43
CA PRO A 185 1.98 4.09 -11.56
C PRO A 185 3.11 4.66 -12.43
N TRP A 186 3.28 5.98 -12.49
CA TRP A 186 4.40 6.61 -13.19
C TRP A 186 5.78 6.37 -12.54
N ARG A 187 5.80 5.94 -11.26
CA ARG A 187 7.02 5.60 -10.51
C ARG A 187 7.26 4.11 -10.47
N THR A 188 6.18 3.35 -10.34
CA THR A 188 6.24 1.90 -10.11
C THR A 188 6.03 1.10 -11.38
N ASP A 189 5.44 1.69 -12.43
CA ASP A 189 4.92 0.98 -13.61
C ASP A 189 3.99 -0.19 -13.20
N ILE A 190 3.21 0.00 -12.13
CA ILE A 190 2.25 -0.97 -11.61
C ILE A 190 0.85 -0.39 -11.69
N GLU A 191 -0.10 -1.20 -12.12
CA GLU A 191 -1.52 -0.83 -12.14
C GLU A 191 -2.09 -0.72 -10.73
N ILE A 192 -3.04 0.20 -10.56
CA ILE A 192 -3.74 0.37 -9.28
C ILE A 192 -4.92 -0.58 -9.25
N LEU A 193 -4.74 -1.74 -8.62
CA LEU A 193 -5.75 -2.79 -8.55
C LEU A 193 -6.28 -2.98 -7.13
N THR A 194 -7.56 -3.35 -7.01
CA THR A 194 -8.23 -3.77 -5.78
C THR A 194 -9.29 -4.82 -6.08
N ILE A 195 -9.79 -5.50 -5.04
CA ILE A 195 -10.94 -6.41 -5.15
C ILE A 195 -12.20 -5.67 -4.65
N LEU A 196 -13.31 -5.84 -5.35
CA LEU A 196 -14.62 -5.38 -4.91
C LEU A 196 -15.66 -6.50 -5.06
N PRO A 197 -16.61 -6.61 -4.10
CA PRO A 197 -16.70 -5.93 -2.80
C PRO A 197 -15.42 -6.01 -1.99
N ALA A 198 -15.23 -5.06 -1.04
CA ALA A 198 -14.07 -5.03 -0.19
C ALA A 198 -13.96 -6.29 0.68
N VAL A 199 -12.78 -6.87 0.78
CA VAL A 199 -12.51 -8.13 1.50
C VAL A 199 -11.58 -7.97 2.70
N ALA A 200 -11.07 -6.76 2.90
CA ALA A 200 -10.29 -6.40 4.08
C ALA A 200 -10.52 -4.94 4.48
N THR A 201 -10.34 -4.66 5.75
CA THR A 201 -10.36 -3.31 6.32
C THR A 201 -9.32 -3.22 7.43
N TRP A 202 -9.26 -2.09 8.13
CA TRP A 202 -8.39 -1.90 9.29
C TRP A 202 -9.23 -1.65 10.55
N ASP A 203 -8.69 -2.05 11.69
CA ASP A 203 -9.32 -1.84 12.98
C ASP A 203 -9.18 -0.38 13.41
N GLN A 204 -10.31 0.30 13.56
CA GLN A 204 -10.37 1.70 13.99
C GLN A 204 -10.26 1.86 15.52
N SER A 205 -10.37 0.78 16.28
CA SER A 205 -10.26 0.80 17.74
C SER A 205 -8.81 1.00 18.21
N PHE A 206 -7.84 0.71 17.35
CA PHE A 206 -6.44 0.93 17.66
C PHE A 206 -5.97 2.32 17.24
N GLU A 207 -5.28 3.02 18.16
CA GLU A 207 -4.58 4.24 17.80
C GLU A 207 -3.47 3.94 16.77
N SER A 208 -3.37 4.81 15.76
CA SER A 208 -2.32 4.67 14.75
C SER A 208 -0.94 4.86 15.38
N ALA A 209 -0.04 3.89 15.25
CA ALA A 209 1.35 4.00 15.70
C ALA A 209 2.10 5.19 15.07
N ILE A 210 1.62 5.69 13.91
CA ILE A 210 2.16 6.88 13.24
C ILE A 210 1.77 8.16 14.00
N GLY A 211 0.65 8.15 14.75
CA GLY A 211 0.13 9.25 15.56
C GLY A 211 -0.45 10.42 14.75
N ASP A 212 -1.19 11.32 15.43
CA ASP A 212 -1.87 12.46 14.80
C ASP A 212 -0.94 13.60 14.35
N LYS A 213 0.36 13.50 14.65
CA LYS A 213 1.37 14.49 14.22
C LYS A 213 1.40 14.68 12.70
N ARG A 214 0.95 13.68 11.92
CA ARG A 214 0.82 13.79 10.44
C ARG A 214 -0.18 14.85 9.98
N PHE A 215 -1.14 15.22 10.83
CA PHE A 215 -2.16 16.23 10.55
C PHE A 215 -1.81 17.62 11.09
N LYS A 216 -0.70 17.78 11.83
CA LYS A 216 -0.28 19.09 12.35
C LYS A 216 -0.05 20.08 11.21
N LYS A 217 -0.39 21.35 11.49
CA LYS A 217 -0.25 22.46 10.53
C LYS A 217 1.15 22.50 9.92
N ARG A 218 1.22 22.85 8.63
CA ARG A 218 2.46 22.95 7.88
C ARG A 218 3.41 23.95 8.52
N GLN A 219 4.63 23.51 8.81
CA GLN A 219 5.70 24.39 9.32
C GLN A 219 6.48 24.98 8.13
N LEU A 220 5.82 25.81 7.35
CA LEU A 220 6.45 26.53 6.24
C LEU A 220 6.91 27.88 6.72
N LYS A 221 8.12 28.28 6.35
CA LYS A 221 8.71 29.58 6.66
C LYS A 221 8.92 30.39 5.36
N GLY A 222 8.70 31.72 5.45
CA GLY A 222 9.03 32.67 4.40
C GLY A 222 8.48 32.32 3.01
N TRP A 223 9.34 32.38 2.00
CA TRP A 223 9.04 32.16 0.57
C TRP A 223 8.38 30.81 0.25
N GLN A 224 8.59 29.78 1.09
CA GLN A 224 7.95 28.48 0.92
C GLN A 224 6.42 28.57 1.00
N LYS A 225 5.87 29.49 1.79
CA LYS A 225 4.42 29.72 1.87
C LYS A 225 3.85 30.27 0.57
N LEU A 226 4.63 31.07 -0.15
CA LEU A 226 4.22 31.68 -1.43
C LEU A 226 4.27 30.65 -2.57
N ILE A 227 5.28 29.81 -2.62
CA ILE A 227 5.48 28.85 -3.73
C ILE A 227 4.60 27.60 -3.57
N LEU A 228 4.29 27.19 -2.34
CA LEU A 228 3.56 25.93 -2.10
C LEU A 228 2.20 25.81 -2.82
N PRO A 229 1.34 26.84 -2.90
CA PRO A 229 0.08 26.72 -3.65
C PRO A 229 0.31 26.34 -5.12
N PHE A 230 1.27 26.98 -5.77
CA PHE A 230 1.62 26.76 -7.18
C PHE A 230 2.24 25.38 -7.40
N SER A 231 3.22 25.00 -6.57
CA SER A 231 3.87 23.69 -6.66
C SER A 231 2.90 22.54 -6.41
N ARG A 232 1.96 22.72 -5.48
CA ARG A 232 0.89 21.73 -5.25
C ARG A 232 -0.11 21.67 -6.38
N PHE A 233 -0.47 22.79 -6.96
CA PHE A 233 -1.36 22.84 -8.11
C PHE A 233 -0.72 22.11 -9.29
N TYR A 234 0.54 22.44 -9.61
CA TYR A 234 1.32 21.74 -10.61
C TYR A 234 1.39 20.23 -10.34
N PHE A 235 1.74 19.85 -9.11
CA PHE A 235 1.82 18.44 -8.74
C PHE A 235 0.48 17.71 -8.88
N LYS A 236 -0.63 18.33 -8.50
CA LYS A 236 -1.97 17.76 -8.66
C LYS A 236 -2.36 17.56 -10.13
N ILE A 237 -2.05 18.51 -11.00
CA ILE A 237 -2.28 18.39 -12.45
C ILE A 237 -1.43 17.24 -12.99
N PHE A 238 -0.12 17.26 -12.73
CA PHE A 238 0.81 16.23 -13.14
C PHE A 238 0.34 14.84 -12.67
N GLU A 239 0.12 14.68 -11.38
CA GLU A 239 -0.32 13.43 -10.78
C GLU A 239 -1.67 12.96 -11.38
N GLY A 240 -2.62 13.87 -11.54
CA GLY A 240 -3.93 13.59 -12.13
C GLY A 240 -3.85 13.14 -13.58
N SER A 241 -3.04 13.84 -14.39
CA SER A 241 -2.83 13.52 -15.82
C SER A 241 -2.14 12.16 -16.00
N TYR A 242 -1.07 11.90 -15.23
CA TYR A 242 -0.37 10.61 -15.30
C TYR A 242 -1.24 9.45 -14.82
N ARG A 243 -2.01 9.63 -13.75
CA ARG A 243 -2.95 8.59 -13.27
C ARG A 243 -4.00 8.27 -14.33
N LYS A 244 -4.58 9.28 -14.97
CA LYS A 244 -5.52 9.10 -16.09
C LYS A 244 -4.84 8.40 -17.26
N TYR A 245 -3.66 8.86 -17.66
CA TYR A 245 -2.89 8.24 -18.73
C TYR A 245 -2.66 6.74 -18.47
N TYR A 246 -2.14 6.36 -17.29
CA TYR A 246 -1.92 4.95 -16.94
C TYR A 246 -3.23 4.17 -16.84
N TYR A 247 -4.30 4.79 -16.35
CA TYR A 247 -5.61 4.17 -16.30
C TYR A 247 -6.12 3.82 -17.71
N PHE A 248 -6.00 4.74 -18.67
CA PHE A 248 -6.44 4.52 -20.05
C PHE A 248 -5.47 3.68 -20.88
N LYS A 249 -4.15 3.87 -20.72
CA LYS A 249 -3.13 3.09 -21.44
C LYS A 249 -3.33 1.58 -21.29
N SER A 250 -3.77 1.16 -20.14
CA SER A 250 -4.01 -0.24 -19.85
C SER A 250 -5.25 -0.83 -20.56
N PHE A 251 -6.12 0.01 -21.15
CA PHE A 251 -7.22 -0.46 -21.99
C PHE A 251 -6.73 -0.96 -23.36
N PHE A 252 -5.56 -0.50 -23.79
CA PHE A 252 -4.97 -0.84 -25.07
C PHE A 252 -3.94 -1.98 -24.98
N LYS A 253 -3.74 -2.53 -23.78
CA LYS A 253 -2.81 -3.64 -23.53
C LYS A 253 -3.50 -5.00 -23.35
N SER A 254 -4.81 -5.06 -23.60
CA SER A 254 -5.60 -6.32 -23.55
C SER A 254 -5.54 -7.08 -24.86
#